data_ac68c264a4301ddf2737461d4c493067
#
_entry.id   ac68c264a4301ddf2737461d4c493067
#
_cell.length_a   1.000
_cell.length_b   1.000
_cell.length_c   1.000
_cell.angle_alpha   90.00
_cell.angle_beta   90.00
_cell.angle_gamma   90.00
#
_symmetry.space_group_name_H-M   'P 1'
#
loop_
_entity.id
_entity.type
_entity.pdbx_description
1 polymer ?
#
loop_
_entity_poly.entity_id
_entity_poly.type
_entity_poly.pdbx_seq_one_letter_code
_entity_poly.pdbx_strand_id
1 'polypeptide(L)'
;MLEVTTRLLDSVFAPFVQERPICVMARGVLERLLDADRIDTLFEHTATHQYTRELLFSSVVQLMSEVVLGVQPSVHAAYQAHKEEMGVSTTALYNKLDRVETGVAAALVRDSARLATPVVHALRACHPRWVPGYTSKVLDGNHLASTEHRLQELRGTWAAPLPGQALVILDQQRRVITDVVLTEDGHAQERRGIAQVLYSVSTGDLWIADRNFCTLGLMCGIARREAAFLIRQHGQLQGELLGAPIRQGVTRSGTVFEQAMLVYDPDSGEALPLRRLTLMLKEPTRDGDTVLHLLTNVPAQEARARHLVGVYGKRWSIETAFLELTTTLSCEIRTLGYPKAALFAFCLALVAYNAVAVIKAALRSVHGKPQGNDDVSSYYLALEIRQTYDGMMVAIPAPHWEVFRAMSPAALAAVLRELAAAVRLAKYRKHPRGPKKKPPARTAYKNGSHVATARLIAQRQ
;
A
#
# COMPACT_ATOMS: atom_id res chain seq x y z
N MET A 1 0.33 32.35 11.87
CA MET A 1 0.25 30.89 11.73
C MET A 1 -0.34 30.24 12.99
N LEU A 2 0.17 30.51 14.18
CA LEU A 2 -0.43 30.02 15.46
C LEU A 2 -1.88 30.49 15.66
N GLU A 3 -2.22 31.74 15.35
CA GLU A 3 -3.58 32.26 15.48
C GLU A 3 -4.62 31.56 14.58
N VAL A 4 -4.25 31.16 13.37
CA VAL A 4 -5.16 30.43 12.46
C VAL A 4 -5.39 29.01 12.98
N THR A 5 -4.37 28.36 13.54
CA THR A 5 -4.44 27.03 14.11
C THR A 5 -5.31 27.00 15.36
N THR A 6 -5.12 27.96 16.26
CA THR A 6 -5.91 28.08 17.49
C THR A 6 -7.41 28.37 17.19
N ARG A 7 -7.69 29.24 16.23
CA ARG A 7 -9.09 29.53 15.82
C ARG A 7 -9.79 28.34 15.16
N LEU A 8 -9.05 27.47 14.47
CA LEU A 8 -9.62 26.31 13.78
C LEU A 8 -10.11 25.24 14.74
N LEU A 9 -9.46 25.11 15.89
CA LEU A 9 -9.79 24.09 16.91
C LEU A 9 -10.72 24.60 18.00
N ASP A 10 -10.97 25.93 18.06
CA ASP A 10 -11.60 26.59 19.23
C ASP A 10 -13.14 26.66 19.24
N SER A 11 -13.86 26.24 18.16
CA SER A 11 -15.32 26.39 18.20
C SER A 11 -16.10 25.14 17.80
N VAL A 12 -16.13 24.81 16.50
CA VAL A 12 -16.95 23.72 15.96
C VAL A 12 -16.28 22.35 16.16
N PHE A 13 -14.96 22.32 16.14
CA PHE A 13 -14.18 21.10 16.30
C PHE A 13 -13.93 20.69 17.75
N ALA A 14 -14.04 21.63 18.72
CA ALA A 14 -13.62 21.41 20.10
C ALA A 14 -14.20 20.15 20.77
N PRO A 15 -15.48 19.80 20.64
CA PRO A 15 -16.02 18.57 21.24
C PRO A 15 -15.40 17.31 20.66
N PHE A 16 -15.17 17.31 19.34
CA PHE A 16 -14.56 16.15 18.64
C PHE A 16 -13.06 16.07 18.91
N VAL A 17 -12.36 17.20 19.05
CA VAL A 17 -10.93 17.23 19.39
C VAL A 17 -10.69 16.63 20.79
N GLN A 18 -11.57 16.90 21.75
CA GLN A 18 -11.46 16.36 23.10
C GLN A 18 -11.75 14.86 23.16
N GLU A 19 -12.80 14.39 22.49
CA GLU A 19 -13.31 13.03 22.61
C GLU A 19 -12.81 12.09 21.49
N ARG A 20 -12.66 12.59 20.27
CA ARG A 20 -12.41 11.82 19.05
C ARG A 20 -11.39 12.47 18.10
N PRO A 21 -10.20 12.86 18.59
CA PRO A 21 -9.23 13.60 17.80
C PRO A 21 -8.74 12.84 16.56
N ILE A 22 -8.72 11.51 16.60
CA ILE A 22 -8.33 10.66 15.45
C ILE A 22 -9.31 10.84 14.28
N CYS A 23 -10.61 10.96 14.55
CA CYS A 23 -11.60 11.14 13.50
C CYS A 23 -11.44 12.52 12.82
N VAL A 24 -11.15 13.58 13.60
CA VAL A 24 -10.84 14.90 13.05
C VAL A 24 -9.58 14.87 12.20
N MET A 25 -8.50 14.22 12.68
CA MET A 25 -7.27 14.04 11.91
C MET A 25 -7.53 13.30 10.60
N ALA A 26 -8.30 12.21 10.66
CA ALA A 26 -8.61 11.39 9.50
C ALA A 26 -9.37 12.20 8.44
N ARG A 27 -10.42 12.92 8.84
CA ARG A 27 -11.19 13.75 7.91
C ARG A 27 -10.34 14.87 7.32
N GLY A 28 -9.57 15.61 8.12
CA GLY A 28 -8.71 16.68 7.65
C GLY A 28 -7.62 16.18 6.66
N VAL A 29 -7.05 15.01 6.93
CA VAL A 29 -6.10 14.39 5.99
C VAL A 29 -6.80 13.94 4.71
N LEU A 30 -7.96 13.29 4.79
CA LEU A 30 -8.73 12.87 3.62
C LEU A 30 -9.19 14.06 2.78
N GLU A 31 -9.60 15.16 3.39
CA GLU A 31 -9.97 16.39 2.70
C GLU A 31 -8.84 16.91 1.79
N ARG A 32 -7.60 16.77 2.25
CA ARG A 32 -6.42 17.09 1.45
C ARG A 32 -6.11 16.05 0.38
N LEU A 33 -6.19 14.75 0.72
CA LEU A 33 -5.83 13.68 -0.21
C LEU A 33 -6.90 13.44 -1.29
N LEU A 34 -8.16 13.74 -0.99
CA LEU A 34 -9.32 13.49 -1.84
C LEU A 34 -10.07 14.79 -2.18
N ASP A 35 -9.34 15.87 -2.41
CA ASP A 35 -9.90 17.12 -2.90
C ASP A 35 -10.64 16.92 -4.22
N ALA A 36 -11.91 17.36 -4.29
CA ALA A 36 -12.82 17.03 -5.39
C ALA A 36 -12.32 17.57 -6.73
N ASP A 37 -11.96 18.86 -6.78
CA ASP A 37 -11.51 19.52 -8.02
C ASP A 37 -10.25 18.88 -8.58
N ARG A 38 -9.34 18.52 -7.68
CA ARG A 38 -8.10 17.85 -8.07
C ARG A 38 -8.33 16.40 -8.54
N ILE A 39 -9.26 15.68 -7.91
CA ILE A 39 -9.64 14.32 -8.35
C ILE A 39 -10.28 14.34 -9.72
N ASP A 40 -11.17 15.30 -9.98
CA ASP A 40 -11.81 15.43 -11.29
C ASP A 40 -10.80 15.84 -12.35
N THR A 41 -9.89 16.78 -12.05
CA THR A 41 -8.75 17.13 -12.91
C THR A 41 -7.84 15.92 -13.19
N LEU A 42 -7.51 15.13 -12.16
CA LEU A 42 -6.71 13.91 -12.32
C LEU A 42 -7.42 12.91 -13.25
N PHE A 43 -8.72 12.73 -13.08
CA PHE A 43 -9.52 11.86 -13.94
C PHE A 43 -9.48 12.32 -15.40
N GLU A 44 -9.69 13.61 -15.67
CA GLU A 44 -9.67 14.17 -17.02
C GLU A 44 -8.31 13.99 -17.72
N HIS A 45 -7.21 14.07 -16.97
CA HIS A 45 -5.86 13.89 -17.53
C HIS A 45 -5.43 12.43 -17.68
N THR A 46 -6.07 11.49 -16.98
CA THR A 46 -5.63 10.08 -16.95
C THR A 46 -6.59 9.10 -17.61
N ALA A 47 -7.89 9.42 -17.67
CA ALA A 47 -8.88 8.60 -18.35
C ALA A 47 -8.68 8.67 -19.87
N THR A 48 -8.74 7.52 -20.53
CA THR A 48 -8.59 7.42 -22.00
C THR A 48 -9.89 7.06 -22.71
N HIS A 49 -10.78 6.35 -22.02
CA HIS A 49 -12.05 5.86 -22.59
C HIS A 49 -13.28 6.38 -21.87
N GLN A 50 -13.11 6.83 -20.63
CA GLN A 50 -14.20 7.41 -19.87
C GLN A 50 -14.14 8.95 -19.91
N TYR A 51 -15.30 9.56 -19.81
CA TYR A 51 -15.44 11.01 -19.69
C TYR A 51 -16.46 11.34 -18.60
N THR A 52 -16.38 12.55 -18.09
CA THR A 52 -17.31 13.08 -17.11
C THR A 52 -18.58 13.56 -17.82
N ARG A 53 -19.73 13.15 -17.30
CA ARG A 53 -21.04 13.69 -17.64
C ARG A 53 -21.69 14.28 -16.37
N GLU A 54 -22.85 13.79 -15.98
CA GLU A 54 -23.58 14.20 -14.78
C GLU A 54 -22.90 13.71 -13.49
N LEU A 55 -22.34 12.48 -13.52
CA LEU A 55 -21.67 11.89 -12.37
C LEU A 55 -20.18 12.23 -12.36
N LEU A 56 -19.76 13.13 -11.46
CA LEU A 56 -18.37 13.48 -11.23
C LEU A 56 -17.60 12.29 -10.68
N PHE A 57 -16.32 12.19 -11.03
CA PHE A 57 -15.48 11.12 -10.51
C PHE A 57 -15.16 11.32 -9.03
N SER A 58 -15.03 12.55 -8.58
CA SER A 58 -14.87 12.90 -7.16
C SER A 58 -16.04 12.40 -6.30
N SER A 59 -17.30 12.48 -6.78
CA SER A 59 -18.45 11.93 -6.08
C SER A 59 -18.38 10.41 -5.94
N VAL A 60 -17.91 9.71 -6.98
CA VAL A 60 -17.69 8.25 -6.93
C VAL A 60 -16.58 7.91 -5.92
N VAL A 61 -15.48 8.66 -5.92
CA VAL A 61 -14.37 8.47 -4.97
C VAL A 61 -14.82 8.72 -3.54
N GLN A 62 -15.61 9.78 -3.28
CA GLN A 62 -16.15 10.07 -1.95
C GLN A 62 -17.02 8.93 -1.45
N LEU A 63 -18.01 8.52 -2.22
CA LEU A 63 -18.94 7.42 -1.88
C LEU A 63 -18.17 6.12 -1.59
N MET A 64 -17.24 5.75 -2.45
CA MET A 64 -16.45 4.54 -2.29
C MET A 64 -15.49 4.62 -1.11
N SER A 65 -15.01 5.80 -0.76
CA SER A 65 -14.15 6.00 0.42
C SER A 65 -14.88 5.69 1.72
N GLU A 66 -16.16 6.05 1.83
CA GLU A 66 -16.99 5.69 2.99
C GLU A 66 -17.16 4.18 3.13
N VAL A 67 -17.32 3.47 2.01
CA VAL A 67 -17.41 2.00 2.01
C VAL A 67 -16.08 1.38 2.41
N VAL A 68 -14.98 1.86 1.86
CA VAL A 68 -13.63 1.34 2.16
C VAL A 68 -13.23 1.62 3.62
N LEU A 69 -13.58 2.77 4.15
CA LEU A 69 -13.37 3.10 5.57
C LEU A 69 -14.33 2.33 6.50
N GLY A 70 -15.35 1.69 5.94
CA GLY A 70 -16.36 0.94 6.68
C GLY A 70 -17.37 1.84 7.41
N VAL A 71 -17.47 3.10 7.00
CA VAL A 71 -18.52 4.03 7.44
C VAL A 71 -19.86 3.55 6.91
N GLN A 72 -19.90 3.22 5.62
CA GLN A 72 -21.07 2.58 4.99
C GLN A 72 -20.82 1.09 4.76
N PRO A 73 -21.83 0.21 4.99
CA PRO A 73 -21.65 -1.24 4.91
C PRO A 73 -21.54 -1.76 3.47
N SER A 74 -21.98 -1.00 2.48
CA SER A 74 -21.96 -1.39 1.06
C SER A 74 -22.06 -0.19 0.13
N VAL A 75 -21.71 -0.39 -1.13
CA VAL A 75 -21.86 0.62 -2.20
C VAL A 75 -23.33 1.06 -2.33
N HIS A 76 -24.27 0.12 -2.21
CA HIS A 76 -25.70 0.45 -2.28
C HIS A 76 -26.15 1.31 -1.07
N ALA A 77 -25.69 0.99 0.14
CA ALA A 77 -26.00 1.78 1.34
C ALA A 77 -25.43 3.19 1.23
N ALA A 78 -24.19 3.33 0.77
CA ALA A 78 -23.57 4.62 0.52
C ALA A 78 -24.34 5.43 -0.53
N TYR A 79 -24.76 4.78 -1.63
CA TYR A 79 -25.60 5.43 -2.63
C TYR A 79 -26.94 5.91 -2.04
N GLN A 80 -27.62 5.10 -1.22
CA GLN A 80 -28.88 5.51 -0.61
C GLN A 80 -28.70 6.71 0.34
N ALA A 81 -27.60 6.77 1.07
CA ALA A 81 -27.28 7.89 1.97
C ALA A 81 -27.08 9.23 1.20
N HIS A 82 -26.53 9.17 -0.03
CA HIS A 82 -26.22 10.35 -0.86
C HIS A 82 -27.08 10.46 -2.12
N LYS A 83 -28.22 9.77 -2.18
CA LYS A 83 -29.03 9.64 -3.41
C LYS A 83 -29.46 10.99 -4.00
N GLU A 84 -29.84 11.93 -3.15
CA GLU A 84 -30.31 13.26 -3.58
C GLU A 84 -29.15 14.09 -4.16
N GLU A 85 -27.95 13.97 -3.56
CA GLU A 85 -26.76 14.71 -3.99
C GLU A 85 -26.18 14.13 -5.29
N MET A 86 -26.28 12.82 -5.47
CA MET A 86 -25.69 12.12 -6.62
C MET A 86 -26.38 12.43 -7.95
N GLY A 87 -27.70 12.71 -7.95
CA GLY A 87 -28.47 13.10 -9.13
C GLY A 87 -28.59 12.04 -10.24
N VAL A 88 -28.04 10.83 -10.04
CA VAL A 88 -28.00 9.74 -11.04
C VAL A 88 -28.59 8.46 -10.48
N SER A 89 -28.93 7.51 -11.35
CA SER A 89 -29.46 6.21 -10.94
C SER A 89 -28.37 5.29 -10.36
N THR A 90 -28.78 4.32 -9.52
CA THR A 90 -27.87 3.27 -9.03
C THR A 90 -27.17 2.54 -10.17
N THR A 91 -27.88 2.28 -11.27
CA THR A 91 -27.30 1.63 -12.46
C THR A 91 -26.18 2.49 -13.07
N ALA A 92 -26.37 3.81 -13.15
CA ALA A 92 -25.33 4.71 -13.67
C ALA A 92 -24.07 4.70 -12.80
N LEU A 93 -24.24 4.67 -11.45
CA LEU A 93 -23.11 4.54 -10.52
C LEU A 93 -22.33 3.23 -10.75
N TYR A 94 -23.02 2.08 -10.79
CA TYR A 94 -22.35 0.79 -11.02
C TYR A 94 -21.68 0.73 -12.40
N ASN A 95 -22.34 1.23 -13.45
CA ASN A 95 -21.74 1.31 -14.79
C ASN A 95 -20.46 2.20 -14.79
N LYS A 96 -20.41 3.25 -13.99
CA LYS A 96 -19.21 4.07 -13.84
C LYS A 96 -18.11 3.29 -13.12
N LEU A 97 -18.44 2.63 -11.99
CA LEU A 97 -17.50 1.82 -11.21
C LEU A 97 -16.88 0.68 -12.04
N ASP A 98 -17.72 -0.05 -12.78
CA ASP A 98 -17.30 -1.22 -13.57
C ASP A 98 -16.36 -0.85 -14.73
N ARG A 99 -16.25 0.43 -15.05
CA ARG A 99 -15.42 0.93 -16.15
C ARG A 99 -14.24 1.79 -15.71
N VAL A 100 -14.07 2.08 -14.41
CA VAL A 100 -12.93 2.87 -13.93
C VAL A 100 -11.62 2.25 -14.41
N GLU A 101 -10.87 2.98 -15.20
CA GLU A 101 -9.63 2.50 -15.79
C GLU A 101 -8.56 2.26 -14.71
N THR A 102 -7.82 1.17 -14.83
CA THR A 102 -6.76 0.82 -13.86
C THR A 102 -5.70 1.90 -13.76
N GLY A 103 -5.41 2.62 -14.86
CA GLY A 103 -4.52 3.77 -14.89
C GLY A 103 -5.00 4.92 -13.99
N VAL A 104 -6.30 5.22 -14.01
CA VAL A 104 -6.95 6.24 -13.15
C VAL A 104 -6.86 5.82 -11.68
N ALA A 105 -7.21 4.56 -11.38
CA ALA A 105 -7.14 4.04 -10.01
C ALA A 105 -5.71 4.09 -9.43
N ALA A 106 -4.71 3.71 -10.22
CA ALA A 106 -3.30 3.81 -9.83
C ALA A 106 -2.83 5.27 -9.67
N ALA A 107 -3.32 6.18 -10.52
CA ALA A 107 -3.00 7.62 -10.41
C ALA A 107 -3.49 8.22 -9.09
N LEU A 108 -4.65 7.81 -8.56
CA LEU A 108 -5.11 8.25 -7.23
C LEU A 108 -4.15 7.82 -6.12
N VAL A 109 -3.60 6.61 -6.19
CA VAL A 109 -2.62 6.15 -5.20
C VAL A 109 -1.35 6.99 -5.26
N ARG A 110 -0.79 7.20 -6.46
CA ARG A 110 0.41 8.05 -6.66
C ARG A 110 0.19 9.48 -6.18
N ASP A 111 -0.97 10.06 -6.50
CA ASP A 111 -1.30 11.41 -6.09
C ASP A 111 -1.44 11.52 -4.57
N SER A 112 -2.11 10.57 -3.91
CA SER A 112 -2.20 10.52 -2.45
C SER A 112 -0.82 10.44 -1.78
N ALA A 113 0.10 9.67 -2.33
CA ALA A 113 1.46 9.56 -1.84
C ALA A 113 2.24 10.87 -2.02
N ARG A 114 2.08 11.53 -3.18
CA ARG A 114 2.67 12.84 -3.48
C ARG A 114 2.24 13.90 -2.47
N LEU A 115 0.99 13.86 -2.02
CA LEU A 115 0.44 14.80 -1.03
C LEU A 115 0.77 14.43 0.42
N ALA A 116 0.80 13.14 0.75
CA ALA A 116 1.09 12.65 2.10
C ALA A 116 2.58 12.82 2.46
N THR A 117 3.48 12.56 1.51
CA THR A 117 4.93 12.57 1.74
C THR A 117 5.47 13.88 2.33
N PRO A 118 5.15 15.08 1.81
CA PRO A 118 5.61 16.34 2.39
C PRO A 118 5.09 16.58 3.81
N VAL A 119 3.87 16.10 4.12
CA VAL A 119 3.29 16.22 5.47
C VAL A 119 4.05 15.34 6.46
N VAL A 120 4.37 14.08 6.09
CA VAL A 120 5.19 13.19 6.93
C VAL A 120 6.59 13.77 7.17
N HIS A 121 7.19 14.44 6.19
CA HIS A 121 8.45 15.16 6.35
C HIS A 121 8.32 16.35 7.31
N ALA A 122 7.28 17.18 7.14
CA ALA A 122 7.04 18.32 8.01
C ALA A 122 6.76 17.91 9.48
N LEU A 123 6.19 16.73 9.68
CA LEU A 123 6.02 16.11 11.01
C LEU A 123 7.35 15.63 11.63
N ARG A 124 8.44 15.55 10.85
CA ARG A 124 9.74 14.97 11.26
C ARG A 124 9.62 13.54 11.81
N ALA A 125 8.69 12.77 11.29
CA ALA A 125 8.30 11.46 11.79
C ALA A 125 8.68 10.30 10.86
N CYS A 126 9.65 10.51 9.98
CA CYS A 126 10.19 9.44 9.13
C CYS A 126 10.89 8.37 9.98
N HIS A 127 10.75 7.12 9.56
CA HIS A 127 11.53 6.02 10.15
C HIS A 127 13.00 6.10 9.70
N PRO A 128 13.95 5.55 10.47
CA PRO A 128 15.35 5.47 10.08
C PRO A 128 15.53 4.71 8.76
N ARG A 129 16.48 5.14 7.96
CA ARG A 129 16.90 4.41 6.75
C ARG A 129 17.41 3.03 7.14
N TRP A 130 17.01 2.02 6.38
CA TRP A 130 17.51 0.66 6.60
C TRP A 130 18.96 0.50 6.14
N VAL A 131 19.33 1.17 5.06
CA VAL A 131 20.70 1.29 4.59
C VAL A 131 21.00 2.80 4.44
N PRO A 132 22.06 3.32 5.06
CA PRO A 132 22.45 4.73 4.90
C PRO A 132 22.63 5.08 3.41
N GLY A 133 22.24 6.27 3.03
CA GLY A 133 22.29 6.72 1.63
C GLY A 133 21.10 6.33 0.78
N TYR A 134 20.37 5.26 1.12
CA TYR A 134 19.28 4.73 0.31
C TYR A 134 17.88 5.01 0.86
N THR A 135 16.93 5.19 -0.04
CA THR A 135 15.48 5.15 0.27
C THR A 135 14.96 3.74 -0.01
N SER A 136 14.60 3.00 1.04
CA SER A 136 14.16 1.61 0.88
C SER A 136 12.73 1.54 0.37
N LYS A 137 12.54 0.87 -0.76
CA LYS A 137 11.25 0.54 -1.39
C LYS A 137 11.02 -0.97 -1.28
N VAL A 138 9.87 -1.38 -0.80
CA VAL A 138 9.49 -2.80 -0.78
C VAL A 138 8.45 -3.03 -1.85
N LEU A 139 8.72 -3.97 -2.74
CA LEU A 139 7.82 -4.43 -3.79
C LEU A 139 7.26 -5.80 -3.43
N ASP A 140 5.95 -5.93 -3.48
CA ASP A 140 5.28 -7.22 -3.31
C ASP A 140 3.98 -7.27 -4.09
N GLY A 141 3.53 -8.50 -4.42
CA GLY A 141 2.27 -8.76 -5.08
C GLY A 141 1.15 -9.04 -4.08
N ASN A 142 -0.06 -8.61 -4.42
CA ASN A 142 -1.28 -8.96 -3.70
C ASN A 142 -2.34 -9.43 -4.68
N HIS A 143 -2.81 -10.66 -4.52
CA HIS A 143 -3.99 -11.16 -5.21
C HIS A 143 -5.24 -10.73 -4.42
N LEU A 144 -6.20 -10.12 -5.11
CA LEU A 144 -7.46 -9.76 -4.47
C LEU A 144 -8.26 -11.03 -4.16
N ALA A 145 -8.98 -11.02 -3.05
CA ALA A 145 -9.86 -12.14 -2.69
C ALA A 145 -10.95 -12.35 -3.73
N SER A 146 -11.43 -13.59 -3.82
CA SER A 146 -12.52 -13.95 -4.73
C SER A 146 -13.79 -13.17 -4.44
N THR A 147 -14.44 -12.70 -5.51
CA THR A 147 -15.71 -12.01 -5.46
C THR A 147 -16.89 -13.00 -5.41
N GLU A 148 -18.10 -12.47 -5.18
CA GLU A 148 -19.33 -13.25 -5.27
C GLU A 148 -19.67 -13.54 -6.75
N HIS A 149 -20.43 -14.61 -7.01
CA HIS A 149 -20.87 -15.01 -8.36
C HIS A 149 -22.05 -14.15 -8.87
N ARG A 150 -21.91 -12.83 -8.79
CA ARG A 150 -22.97 -11.90 -9.21
C ARG A 150 -23.06 -11.73 -10.72
N LEU A 151 -21.92 -11.84 -11.40
CA LEU A 151 -21.87 -11.71 -12.86
C LEU A 151 -22.46 -12.96 -13.50
N GLN A 152 -23.13 -12.76 -14.64
CA GLN A 152 -23.77 -13.85 -15.38
C GLN A 152 -22.75 -14.91 -15.81
N GLU A 153 -21.53 -14.49 -16.15
CA GLU A 153 -20.41 -15.33 -16.55
C GLU A 153 -19.93 -16.27 -15.44
N LEU A 154 -20.19 -15.91 -14.21
CA LEU A 154 -19.79 -16.67 -13.03
C LEU A 154 -20.89 -17.61 -12.51
N ARG A 155 -22.13 -17.40 -12.95
CA ARG A 155 -23.26 -18.23 -12.54
C ARG A 155 -23.10 -19.63 -13.13
N GLY A 156 -23.25 -20.64 -12.29
CA GLY A 156 -23.07 -22.03 -12.69
C GLY A 156 -21.64 -22.56 -12.61
N THR A 157 -20.65 -21.74 -12.25
CA THR A 157 -19.28 -22.20 -11.95
C THR A 157 -19.08 -22.33 -10.44
N TRP A 158 -18.33 -23.36 -10.03
CA TRP A 158 -17.90 -23.56 -8.63
C TRP A 158 -16.52 -22.94 -8.36
N ALA A 159 -15.88 -22.36 -9.38
CA ALA A 159 -14.56 -21.76 -9.27
C ALA A 159 -14.63 -20.44 -8.51
N ALA A 160 -13.63 -20.18 -7.66
CA ALA A 160 -13.50 -18.91 -6.98
C ALA A 160 -13.05 -17.81 -7.96
N PRO A 161 -13.90 -16.77 -8.23
CA PRO A 161 -13.60 -15.75 -9.23
C PRO A 161 -12.60 -14.74 -8.70
N LEU A 162 -11.42 -14.66 -9.31
CA LEU A 162 -10.37 -13.70 -8.97
C LEU A 162 -10.53 -12.42 -9.80
N PRO A 163 -10.80 -11.27 -9.17
CA PRO A 163 -11.04 -10.02 -9.89
C PRO A 163 -9.77 -9.35 -10.39
N GLY A 164 -8.60 -9.76 -9.89
CA GLY A 164 -7.32 -9.20 -10.33
C GLY A 164 -6.23 -9.31 -9.29
N GLN A 165 -5.11 -8.66 -9.58
CA GLN A 165 -3.95 -8.58 -8.71
C GLN A 165 -3.27 -7.20 -8.80
N ALA A 166 -2.50 -6.87 -7.79
CA ALA A 166 -1.79 -5.60 -7.68
C ALA A 166 -0.34 -5.83 -7.25
N LEU A 167 0.62 -5.15 -7.89
CA LEU A 167 1.98 -4.99 -7.36
C LEU A 167 2.03 -3.67 -6.61
N VAL A 168 2.40 -3.70 -5.35
CA VAL A 168 2.36 -2.54 -4.45
C VAL A 168 3.78 -2.15 -4.07
N ILE A 169 4.06 -0.84 -4.09
CA ILE A 169 5.35 -0.26 -3.75
C ILE A 169 5.21 0.55 -2.47
N LEU A 170 5.87 0.08 -1.41
CA LEU A 170 5.85 0.71 -0.08
C LEU A 170 7.17 1.43 0.21
N ASP A 171 7.11 2.73 0.47
CA ASP A 171 8.22 3.50 1.04
C ASP A 171 8.36 3.22 2.54
N GLN A 172 9.47 2.60 2.91
CA GLN A 172 9.70 2.18 4.29
C GLN A 172 9.96 3.30 5.27
N GLN A 173 10.55 4.40 4.83
CA GLN A 173 10.84 5.52 5.73
C GLN A 173 9.57 6.28 6.11
N ARG A 174 8.68 6.45 5.16
CA ARG A 174 7.45 7.23 5.32
C ARG A 174 6.26 6.35 5.66
N ARG A 175 6.36 5.05 5.44
CA ARG A 175 5.25 4.09 5.54
C ARG A 175 4.09 4.43 4.61
N VAL A 176 4.39 4.99 3.45
CA VAL A 176 3.43 5.40 2.42
C VAL A 176 3.54 4.46 1.23
N ILE A 177 2.41 4.03 0.71
CA ILE A 177 2.34 3.30 -0.55
C ILE A 177 2.48 4.33 -1.67
N THR A 178 3.60 4.26 -2.40
CA THR A 178 3.98 5.27 -3.39
C THR A 178 3.43 5.00 -4.77
N ASP A 179 3.21 3.73 -5.10
CA ASP A 179 2.68 3.34 -6.40
C ASP A 179 2.05 1.96 -6.35
N VAL A 180 1.26 1.65 -7.39
CA VAL A 180 0.63 0.36 -7.60
C VAL A 180 0.54 0.06 -9.10
N VAL A 181 0.84 -1.19 -9.47
CA VAL A 181 0.62 -1.72 -10.82
C VAL A 181 -0.52 -2.72 -10.76
N LEU A 182 -1.59 -2.46 -11.51
CA LEU A 182 -2.82 -3.23 -11.47
C LEU A 182 -2.94 -4.15 -12.69
N THR A 183 -3.42 -5.37 -12.46
CA THR A 183 -3.69 -6.35 -13.50
C THR A 183 -5.07 -6.96 -13.28
N GLU A 184 -5.97 -6.83 -14.26
CA GLU A 184 -7.33 -7.35 -14.19
C GLU A 184 -7.38 -8.89 -14.25
N ASP A 185 -6.38 -9.53 -14.86
CA ASP A 185 -6.24 -10.98 -14.89
C ASP A 185 -5.62 -11.49 -13.59
N GLY A 186 -6.44 -12.04 -12.69
CA GLY A 186 -6.00 -12.63 -11.43
C GLY A 186 -5.08 -13.84 -11.56
N HIS A 187 -4.91 -14.40 -12.77
CA HIS A 187 -3.95 -15.47 -13.07
C HIS A 187 -2.73 -14.99 -13.87
N ALA A 188 -2.60 -13.69 -14.11
CA ALA A 188 -1.41 -13.16 -14.77
C ALA A 188 -0.17 -13.43 -13.90
N GLN A 189 0.96 -13.65 -14.53
CA GLN A 189 2.22 -13.69 -13.80
C GLN A 189 2.58 -12.28 -13.31
N GLU A 190 2.93 -12.12 -12.05
CA GLU A 190 3.36 -10.86 -11.44
C GLU A 190 4.48 -10.18 -12.26
N ARG A 191 5.33 -10.98 -12.88
CA ARG A 191 6.44 -10.50 -13.74
C ARG A 191 5.99 -9.64 -14.92
N ARG A 192 4.74 -9.71 -15.37
CA ARG A 192 4.22 -8.87 -16.46
C ARG A 192 4.18 -7.38 -16.07
N GLY A 193 4.03 -7.07 -14.79
CA GLY A 193 4.03 -5.69 -14.30
C GLY A 193 5.42 -5.06 -14.13
N ILE A 194 6.52 -5.80 -14.30
CA ILE A 194 7.89 -5.33 -14.01
C ILE A 194 8.26 -4.09 -14.82
N ALA A 195 7.92 -4.04 -16.10
CA ALA A 195 8.20 -2.88 -16.94
C ALA A 195 7.56 -1.60 -16.39
N GLN A 196 6.34 -1.71 -15.86
CA GLN A 196 5.64 -0.58 -15.24
C GLN A 196 6.26 -0.19 -13.88
N VAL A 197 6.71 -1.17 -13.08
CA VAL A 197 7.42 -0.92 -11.83
C VAL A 197 8.67 -0.08 -12.05
N LEU A 198 9.39 -0.29 -13.16
CA LEU A 198 10.60 0.46 -13.48
C LEU A 198 10.39 1.97 -13.67
N TYR A 199 9.16 2.42 -13.98
CA TYR A 199 8.85 3.86 -14.01
C TYR A 199 8.88 4.52 -12.62
N SER A 200 8.73 3.74 -11.56
CA SER A 200 8.75 4.21 -10.16
C SER A 200 10.15 4.18 -9.54
N VAL A 201 11.16 3.68 -10.26
CA VAL A 201 12.54 3.60 -9.78
C VAL A 201 13.22 4.96 -9.91
N SER A 202 13.78 5.44 -8.80
CA SER A 202 14.56 6.69 -8.74
C SER A 202 15.98 6.43 -8.27
N THR A 203 16.91 7.28 -8.69
CA THR A 203 18.30 7.27 -8.21
C THR A 203 18.35 7.28 -6.68
N GLY A 204 19.18 6.43 -6.10
CA GLY A 204 19.34 6.29 -4.63
C GLY A 204 18.24 5.48 -3.96
N ASP A 205 17.33 4.84 -4.70
CA ASP A 205 16.42 3.83 -4.12
C ASP A 205 17.15 2.52 -3.83
N LEU A 206 16.69 1.79 -2.80
CA LEU A 206 17.01 0.38 -2.55
C LEU A 206 15.73 -0.45 -2.66
N TRP A 207 15.60 -1.20 -3.74
CA TRP A 207 14.44 -2.04 -4.01
C TRP A 207 14.58 -3.41 -3.37
N ILE A 208 13.62 -3.79 -2.54
CA ILE A 208 13.62 -5.05 -1.80
C ILE A 208 12.40 -5.84 -2.25
N ALA A 209 12.65 -7.04 -2.79
CA ALA A 209 11.59 -7.89 -3.34
C ALA A 209 11.87 -9.38 -3.11
N ASP A 210 10.84 -10.19 -3.27
CA ASP A 210 10.96 -11.63 -3.13
C ASP A 210 11.53 -12.31 -4.41
N ARG A 211 11.59 -13.66 -4.40
CA ARG A 211 12.15 -14.45 -5.50
C ARG A 211 11.34 -14.35 -6.80
N ASN A 212 10.05 -14.02 -6.74
CA ASN A 212 9.21 -13.91 -7.94
C ASN A 212 9.65 -12.73 -8.81
N PHE A 213 10.25 -11.70 -8.20
CA PHE A 213 10.79 -10.52 -8.87
C PHE A 213 12.28 -10.66 -9.29
N CYS A 214 12.91 -11.80 -9.04
CA CYS A 214 14.29 -12.06 -9.43
C CYS A 214 14.40 -12.31 -10.94
N THR A 215 14.38 -11.24 -11.72
CA THR A 215 14.52 -11.26 -13.18
C THR A 215 15.63 -10.32 -13.61
N LEU A 216 16.38 -10.68 -14.68
CA LEU A 216 17.43 -9.83 -15.22
C LEU A 216 16.88 -8.47 -15.63
N GLY A 217 15.73 -8.41 -16.30
CA GLY A 217 15.12 -7.14 -16.73
C GLY A 217 14.83 -6.19 -15.57
N LEU A 218 14.38 -6.68 -14.40
CA LEU A 218 14.19 -5.82 -13.23
C LEU A 218 15.52 -5.37 -12.64
N MET A 219 16.47 -6.29 -12.42
CA MET A 219 17.75 -5.99 -11.79
C MET A 219 18.58 -5.01 -12.64
N CYS A 220 18.73 -5.28 -13.93
CA CYS A 220 19.42 -4.39 -14.86
C CYS A 220 18.67 -3.06 -15.02
N GLY A 221 17.33 -3.09 -15.10
CA GLY A 221 16.51 -1.89 -15.18
C GLY A 221 16.62 -0.98 -13.94
N ILE A 222 16.76 -1.53 -12.74
CA ILE A 222 17.04 -0.79 -11.51
C ILE A 222 18.46 -0.22 -11.55
N ALA A 223 19.45 -1.05 -11.89
CA ALA A 223 20.86 -0.62 -11.94
C ALA A 223 21.09 0.52 -12.95
N ARG A 224 20.48 0.45 -14.15
CA ARG A 224 20.55 1.52 -15.17
C ARG A 224 19.97 2.86 -14.70
N ARG A 225 19.16 2.87 -13.65
CA ARG A 225 18.59 4.07 -13.01
C ARG A 225 19.37 4.54 -11.78
N GLU A 226 20.61 4.06 -11.63
CA GLU A 226 21.47 4.37 -10.49
C GLU A 226 20.79 4.05 -9.13
N ALA A 227 20.02 2.99 -9.11
CA ALA A 227 19.36 2.47 -7.94
C ALA A 227 19.93 1.10 -7.54
N ALA A 228 19.71 0.73 -6.30
CA ALA A 228 20.16 -0.55 -5.76
C ALA A 228 18.98 -1.50 -5.54
N PHE A 229 19.28 -2.78 -5.42
CA PHE A 229 18.31 -3.80 -5.09
C PHE A 229 18.85 -4.82 -4.09
N LEU A 230 17.93 -5.50 -3.42
CA LEU A 230 18.16 -6.64 -2.55
C LEU A 230 17.02 -7.64 -2.77
N ILE A 231 17.23 -8.64 -3.61
CA ILE A 231 16.22 -9.55 -4.10
C ILE A 231 16.61 -10.99 -3.78
N ARG A 232 15.65 -11.81 -3.34
CA ARG A 232 15.90 -13.24 -3.15
C ARG A 232 16.10 -13.92 -4.50
N GLN A 233 17.19 -14.66 -4.65
CA GLN A 233 17.52 -15.36 -5.88
C GLN A 233 16.47 -16.43 -6.22
N HIS A 234 15.98 -16.43 -7.43
CA HIS A 234 15.17 -17.52 -7.98
C HIS A 234 16.07 -18.64 -8.48
N GLY A 235 15.68 -19.90 -8.24
CA GLY A 235 16.52 -21.05 -8.59
C GLY A 235 16.87 -21.18 -10.09
N GLN A 236 16.04 -20.60 -10.97
CA GLN A 236 16.30 -20.60 -12.43
C GLN A 236 17.23 -19.47 -12.88
N LEU A 237 17.48 -18.46 -12.04
CA LEU A 237 18.40 -17.38 -12.39
C LEU A 237 19.83 -17.89 -12.24
N GLN A 238 20.51 -18.05 -13.36
CA GLN A 238 21.90 -18.40 -13.44
C GLN A 238 22.77 -17.16 -13.62
N GLY A 239 24.00 -17.25 -13.16
CA GLY A 239 25.03 -16.25 -13.33
C GLY A 239 26.38 -16.87 -12.98
N GLU A 240 27.44 -16.23 -13.40
CA GLU A 240 28.81 -16.66 -13.18
C GLU A 240 29.24 -16.35 -11.76
N LEU A 241 29.52 -17.38 -10.95
CA LEU A 241 30.04 -17.23 -9.60
C LEU A 241 31.57 -17.06 -9.64
N LEU A 242 32.08 -16.01 -9.04
CA LEU A 242 33.48 -15.67 -9.02
C LEU A 242 34.11 -15.98 -7.67
N GLY A 243 35.18 -16.75 -7.68
CA GLY A 243 35.91 -17.16 -6.47
C GLY A 243 35.09 -18.06 -5.54
N ALA A 244 35.64 -18.30 -4.35
CA ALA A 244 34.97 -19.10 -3.32
C ALA A 244 34.08 -18.21 -2.41
N PRO A 245 33.00 -18.75 -1.81
CA PRO A 245 32.17 -18.02 -0.86
C PRO A 245 32.96 -17.69 0.43
N ILE A 246 32.97 -16.44 0.82
CA ILE A 246 33.67 -15.93 2.00
C ILE A 246 32.69 -15.81 3.17
N ARG A 247 33.04 -16.42 4.31
CA ARG A 247 32.22 -16.32 5.53
C ARG A 247 32.23 -14.91 6.10
N GLN A 248 31.04 -14.32 6.23
CA GLN A 248 30.81 -12.96 6.74
C GLN A 248 30.40 -12.92 8.23
N GLY A 249 30.16 -14.08 8.83
CA GLY A 249 29.85 -14.24 10.25
C GLY A 249 28.44 -14.79 10.48
N VAL A 250 27.93 -14.61 11.71
CA VAL A 250 26.66 -15.18 12.16
C VAL A 250 25.66 -14.07 12.46
N THR A 251 24.40 -14.31 12.12
CA THR A 251 23.22 -13.50 12.49
C THR A 251 22.30 -14.32 13.41
N ARG A 252 21.25 -13.69 13.91
CA ARG A 252 20.20 -14.41 14.66
C ARG A 252 19.59 -15.56 13.85
N SER A 253 19.42 -15.38 12.53
CA SER A 253 18.77 -16.36 11.64
C SER A 253 19.71 -17.44 11.12
N GLY A 254 21.02 -17.24 11.12
CA GLY A 254 21.97 -18.20 10.58
C GLY A 254 23.34 -17.65 10.26
N THR A 255 24.15 -18.43 9.55
CA THR A 255 25.49 -18.06 9.08
C THR A 255 25.43 -17.45 7.70
N VAL A 256 26.15 -16.34 7.52
CA VAL A 256 26.17 -15.55 6.27
C VAL A 256 27.49 -15.76 5.56
N PHE A 257 27.40 -16.04 4.26
CA PHE A 257 28.52 -16.07 3.31
C PHE A 257 28.26 -15.05 2.19
N GLU A 258 29.30 -14.60 1.56
CA GLU A 258 29.26 -13.68 0.42
C GLU A 258 30.16 -14.20 -0.68
N GLN A 259 29.69 -14.10 -1.93
CA GLN A 259 30.41 -14.47 -3.12
C GLN A 259 30.10 -13.47 -4.23
N ALA A 260 31.11 -13.08 -4.99
CA ALA A 260 30.89 -12.25 -6.18
C ALA A 260 30.20 -13.08 -7.26
N MET A 261 29.34 -12.40 -8.05
CA MET A 261 28.57 -13.01 -9.15
C MET A 261 28.47 -12.02 -10.28
N LEU A 262 28.53 -12.50 -11.52
CA LEU A 262 28.20 -11.73 -12.71
C LEU A 262 26.90 -12.25 -13.32
N VAL A 263 26.07 -11.32 -13.74
CA VAL A 263 24.94 -11.59 -14.65
C VAL A 263 25.05 -10.65 -15.83
N TYR A 264 24.42 -11.00 -16.94
CA TYR A 264 24.50 -10.21 -18.15
C TYR A 264 23.13 -9.64 -18.49
N ASP A 265 23.10 -8.36 -18.83
CA ASP A 265 21.89 -7.67 -19.27
C ASP A 265 21.42 -8.30 -20.60
N PRO A 266 20.19 -8.84 -20.68
CA PRO A 266 19.70 -9.50 -21.88
C PRO A 266 19.56 -8.56 -23.08
N ASP A 267 19.41 -7.25 -22.84
CA ASP A 267 19.19 -6.25 -23.88
C ASP A 267 20.53 -5.71 -24.43
N SER A 268 21.49 -5.40 -23.55
CA SER A 268 22.77 -4.77 -23.93
C SER A 268 23.95 -5.76 -23.97
N GLY A 269 23.84 -6.91 -23.32
CA GLY A 269 24.94 -7.84 -23.10
C GLY A 269 25.97 -7.38 -22.07
N GLU A 270 25.76 -6.23 -21.43
CA GLU A 270 26.67 -5.71 -20.42
C GLU A 270 26.66 -6.55 -19.14
N ALA A 271 27.84 -6.73 -18.56
CA ALA A 271 27.98 -7.45 -17.30
C ALA A 271 27.53 -6.57 -16.13
N LEU A 272 26.62 -7.08 -15.30
CA LEU A 272 26.21 -6.48 -14.04
C LEU A 272 26.87 -7.25 -12.90
N PRO A 273 27.86 -6.65 -12.20
CA PRO A 273 28.48 -7.25 -11.04
C PRO A 273 27.54 -7.22 -9.83
N LEU A 274 27.39 -8.38 -9.19
CA LEU A 274 26.53 -8.59 -8.03
C LEU A 274 27.29 -9.20 -6.86
N ARG A 275 26.73 -9.00 -5.70
CA ARG A 275 27.06 -9.73 -4.48
C ARG A 275 25.97 -10.77 -4.22
N ARG A 276 26.32 -12.03 -4.19
CA ARG A 276 25.45 -13.12 -3.78
C ARG A 276 25.64 -13.38 -2.31
N LEU A 277 24.64 -13.05 -1.47
CA LEU A 277 24.66 -13.28 -0.04
C LEU A 277 23.93 -14.60 0.24
N THR A 278 24.63 -15.56 0.84
CA THR A 278 24.07 -16.86 1.19
C THR A 278 23.85 -16.92 2.71
N LEU A 279 22.61 -17.13 3.12
CA LEU A 279 22.24 -17.34 4.52
C LEU A 279 21.93 -18.83 4.73
N MET A 280 22.82 -19.50 5.47
CA MET A 280 22.58 -20.86 5.99
C MET A 280 21.70 -20.72 7.23
N LEU A 281 20.44 -21.11 7.14
CA LEU A 281 19.46 -20.93 8.22
C LEU A 281 19.71 -21.91 9.36
N LYS A 282 19.49 -21.45 10.59
CA LYS A 282 19.47 -22.33 11.80
C LYS A 282 18.23 -23.24 11.82
N GLU A 283 17.11 -22.70 11.35
CA GLU A 283 15.83 -23.41 11.25
C GLU A 283 15.30 -23.23 9.84
N PRO A 284 14.72 -24.26 9.22
CA PRO A 284 14.13 -24.15 7.89
C PRO A 284 13.02 -23.09 7.85
N THR A 285 12.82 -22.50 6.67
CA THR A 285 11.65 -21.66 6.43
C THR A 285 10.37 -22.49 6.50
N ARG A 286 9.21 -21.84 6.49
CA ARG A 286 7.91 -22.51 6.39
C ARG A 286 7.78 -23.43 5.17
N ASP A 287 8.47 -23.07 4.08
CA ASP A 287 8.47 -23.82 2.81
C ASP A 287 9.58 -24.89 2.77
N GLY A 288 10.33 -25.07 3.88
CA GLY A 288 11.38 -26.09 4.00
C GLY A 288 12.77 -25.65 3.55
N ASP A 289 12.95 -24.40 3.09
CA ASP A 289 14.27 -23.92 2.68
C ASP A 289 15.23 -23.84 3.88
N THR A 290 16.40 -24.43 3.77
CA THR A 290 17.50 -24.36 4.74
C THR A 290 18.55 -23.32 4.36
N VAL A 291 18.54 -22.87 3.10
CA VAL A 291 19.47 -21.89 2.55
C VAL A 291 18.70 -20.82 1.77
N LEU A 292 19.04 -19.57 1.99
CA LEU A 292 18.53 -18.45 1.21
C LEU A 292 19.69 -17.75 0.48
N HIS A 293 19.51 -17.48 -0.79
CA HIS A 293 20.42 -16.66 -1.57
C HIS A 293 19.77 -15.30 -1.86
N LEU A 294 20.48 -14.22 -1.59
CA LEU A 294 20.08 -12.86 -1.91
C LEU A 294 21.05 -12.26 -2.90
N LEU A 295 20.55 -11.54 -3.89
CA LEU A 295 21.34 -10.82 -4.86
C LEU A 295 21.22 -9.31 -4.62
N THR A 296 22.34 -8.60 -4.72
CA THR A 296 22.39 -7.16 -4.53
C THR A 296 23.53 -6.55 -5.34
N ASN A 297 23.31 -5.30 -5.81
CA ASN A 297 24.35 -4.43 -6.36
C ASN A 297 24.82 -3.35 -5.35
N VAL A 298 24.33 -3.37 -4.10
CA VAL A 298 24.82 -2.45 -3.04
C VAL A 298 26.29 -2.72 -2.79
N PRO A 299 27.20 -1.70 -2.86
CA PRO A 299 28.63 -1.87 -2.60
C PRO A 299 28.92 -2.38 -1.19
N ALA A 300 29.97 -3.20 -1.03
CA ALA A 300 30.32 -3.78 0.27
C ALA A 300 30.74 -2.74 1.32
N GLN A 301 31.34 -1.64 0.87
CA GLN A 301 31.72 -0.49 1.71
C GLN A 301 30.50 0.28 2.25
N GLU A 302 29.36 0.26 1.57
CA GLU A 302 28.15 0.94 1.99
C GLU A 302 27.29 0.08 2.93
N ALA A 303 27.23 -1.23 2.68
CA ALA A 303 26.50 -2.15 3.55
C ALA A 303 27.12 -3.55 3.60
N ARG A 304 27.49 -3.98 4.82
CA ARG A 304 28.01 -5.34 5.06
C ARG A 304 26.94 -6.39 4.80
N ALA A 305 27.35 -7.58 4.34
CA ALA A 305 26.46 -8.70 4.03
C ALA A 305 25.48 -9.05 5.16
N ARG A 306 25.95 -9.11 6.41
CA ARG A 306 25.10 -9.40 7.59
C ARG A 306 24.01 -8.36 7.80
N HIS A 307 24.30 -7.08 7.52
CA HIS A 307 23.35 -6.01 7.62
C HIS A 307 22.25 -6.16 6.55
N LEU A 308 22.63 -6.41 5.30
CA LEU A 308 21.69 -6.61 4.20
C LEU A 308 20.76 -7.82 4.41
N VAL A 309 21.30 -8.94 4.93
CA VAL A 309 20.49 -10.10 5.33
C VAL A 309 19.44 -9.70 6.38
N GLY A 310 19.82 -8.88 7.37
CA GLY A 310 18.88 -8.34 8.36
C GLY A 310 17.84 -7.38 7.76
N VAL A 311 18.23 -6.58 6.77
CA VAL A 311 17.34 -5.70 6.02
C VAL A 311 16.32 -6.51 5.21
N TYR A 312 16.75 -7.57 4.53
CA TYR A 312 15.84 -8.45 3.80
C TYR A 312 14.75 -9.06 4.71
N GLY A 313 15.12 -9.45 5.92
CA GLY A 313 14.14 -9.94 6.90
C GLY A 313 13.04 -8.95 7.25
N LYS A 314 13.27 -7.63 7.06
CA LYS A 314 12.26 -6.58 7.27
C LYS A 314 11.28 -6.43 6.09
N ARG A 315 11.49 -7.12 4.96
CA ARG A 315 10.58 -7.12 3.80
C ARG A 315 9.13 -7.42 4.20
N TRP A 316 8.94 -8.29 5.17
CA TRP A 316 7.63 -8.66 5.70
C TRP A 316 6.79 -7.48 6.25
N SER A 317 7.37 -6.28 6.28
CA SER A 317 6.62 -5.08 6.64
C SER A 317 5.52 -4.74 5.63
N ILE A 318 5.65 -5.11 4.35
CA ILE A 318 4.59 -4.93 3.35
C ILE A 318 3.46 -5.94 3.57
N GLU A 319 3.77 -7.18 3.97
CA GLU A 319 2.73 -8.16 4.35
C GLU A 319 1.94 -7.67 5.57
N THR A 320 2.61 -6.94 6.49
CA THR A 320 1.92 -6.27 7.61
C THR A 320 1.01 -5.16 7.09
N ALA A 321 1.42 -4.40 6.08
CA ALA A 321 0.57 -3.38 5.45
C ALA A 321 -0.65 -4.02 4.77
N PHE A 322 -0.48 -5.12 4.04
CA PHE A 322 -1.61 -5.86 3.46
C PHE A 322 -2.55 -6.41 4.54
N LEU A 323 -2.02 -6.94 5.63
CA LEU A 323 -2.84 -7.38 6.75
C LEU A 323 -3.60 -6.18 7.38
N GLU A 324 -2.98 -5.03 7.50
CA GLU A 324 -3.66 -3.81 7.97
C GLU A 324 -4.78 -3.39 7.01
N LEU A 325 -4.57 -3.47 5.70
CA LEU A 325 -5.59 -3.19 4.69
C LEU A 325 -6.80 -4.13 4.81
N THR A 326 -6.56 -5.44 4.91
CA THR A 326 -7.63 -6.45 4.95
C THR A 326 -8.36 -6.52 6.29
N THR A 327 -7.69 -6.26 7.41
CA THR A 327 -8.31 -6.34 8.74
C THR A 327 -8.90 -5.02 9.23
N THR A 328 -8.47 -3.91 8.66
CA THR A 328 -8.77 -2.56 9.14
C THR A 328 -9.66 -1.79 8.17
N LEU A 329 -9.39 -1.93 6.88
CA LEU A 329 -10.12 -1.28 5.80
C LEU A 329 -10.88 -2.34 4.99
N SER A 330 -12.03 -1.97 4.46
CA SER A 330 -12.81 -2.85 3.56
C SER A 330 -12.20 -2.83 2.15
N CYS A 331 -10.92 -3.27 2.04
CA CYS A 331 -10.16 -3.21 0.78
C CYS A 331 -10.65 -4.19 -0.29
N GLU A 332 -11.41 -5.21 0.10
CA GLU A 332 -11.91 -6.27 -0.78
C GLU A 332 -13.43 -6.34 -0.68
N ILE A 333 -14.12 -5.59 -1.54
CA ILE A 333 -15.58 -5.55 -1.57
C ILE A 333 -16.06 -6.70 -2.46
N ARG A 334 -16.40 -7.82 -1.85
CA ARG A 334 -16.79 -9.07 -2.56
C ARG A 334 -17.98 -8.92 -3.51
N THR A 335 -18.82 -7.92 -3.28
CA THR A 335 -19.99 -7.64 -4.12
C THR A 335 -19.67 -6.94 -5.44
N LEU A 336 -18.45 -6.41 -5.60
CA LEU A 336 -17.95 -5.82 -6.84
C LEU A 336 -17.37 -6.92 -7.74
N GLY A 337 -18.22 -7.50 -8.60
CA GLY A 337 -17.83 -8.62 -9.45
C GLY A 337 -16.90 -8.24 -10.60
N TYR A 338 -16.99 -7.02 -11.12
CA TYR A 338 -16.14 -6.56 -12.23
C TYR A 338 -14.70 -6.27 -11.76
N PRO A 339 -13.67 -6.73 -12.49
CA PRO A 339 -12.26 -6.53 -12.13
C PRO A 339 -11.89 -5.09 -11.85
N LYS A 340 -12.27 -4.17 -12.74
CA LYS A 340 -11.94 -2.74 -12.59
C LYS A 340 -12.54 -2.14 -11.32
N ALA A 341 -13.79 -2.45 -10.99
CA ALA A 341 -14.45 -1.96 -9.78
C ALA A 341 -13.77 -2.48 -8.51
N ALA A 342 -13.41 -3.77 -8.48
CA ALA A 342 -12.70 -4.37 -7.35
C ALA A 342 -11.29 -3.78 -7.17
N LEU A 343 -10.55 -3.60 -8.26
CA LEU A 343 -9.22 -2.98 -8.25
C LEU A 343 -9.27 -1.50 -7.84
N PHE A 344 -10.31 -0.77 -8.28
CA PHE A 344 -10.54 0.61 -7.86
C PHE A 344 -10.80 0.70 -6.35
N ALA A 345 -11.68 -0.15 -5.80
CA ALA A 345 -11.91 -0.20 -4.36
C ALA A 345 -10.62 -0.51 -3.58
N PHE A 346 -9.80 -1.43 -4.08
CA PHE A 346 -8.49 -1.73 -3.51
C PHE A 346 -7.56 -0.50 -3.52
N CYS A 347 -7.50 0.25 -4.63
CA CYS A 347 -6.71 1.49 -4.70
C CYS A 347 -7.17 2.54 -3.70
N LEU A 348 -8.48 2.70 -3.49
CA LEU A 348 -8.99 3.62 -2.46
C LEU A 348 -8.59 3.16 -1.04
N ALA A 349 -8.51 1.85 -0.80
CA ALA A 349 -7.95 1.37 0.47
C ALA A 349 -6.46 1.69 0.61
N LEU A 350 -5.67 1.68 -0.47
CA LEU A 350 -4.29 2.14 -0.45
C LEU A 350 -4.19 3.65 -0.15
N VAL A 351 -5.11 4.47 -0.69
CA VAL A 351 -5.22 5.90 -0.36
C VAL A 351 -5.57 6.09 1.12
N ALA A 352 -6.54 5.34 1.65
CA ALA A 352 -6.89 5.37 3.06
C ALA A 352 -5.72 4.90 3.96
N TYR A 353 -4.94 3.91 3.52
CA TYR A 353 -3.70 3.52 4.20
C TYR A 353 -2.70 4.68 4.27
N ASN A 354 -2.53 5.44 3.18
CA ASN A 354 -1.67 6.62 3.16
C ASN A 354 -2.16 7.71 4.14
N ALA A 355 -3.48 7.90 4.25
CA ALA A 355 -4.04 8.80 5.27
C ALA A 355 -3.72 8.31 6.71
N VAL A 356 -3.90 7.02 6.99
CA VAL A 356 -3.55 6.43 8.29
C VAL A 356 -2.04 6.54 8.57
N ALA A 357 -1.18 6.43 7.55
CA ALA A 357 0.26 6.63 7.69
C ALA A 357 0.61 8.05 8.16
N VAL A 358 -0.07 9.08 7.63
CA VAL A 358 0.08 10.47 8.07
C VAL A 358 -0.36 10.62 9.53
N ILE A 359 -1.51 10.05 9.93
CA ILE A 359 -1.99 10.07 11.31
C ILE A 359 -0.97 9.42 12.26
N LYS A 360 -0.49 8.23 11.92
CA LYS A 360 0.56 7.55 12.69
C LYS A 360 1.85 8.37 12.77
N ALA A 361 2.21 9.09 11.71
CA ALA A 361 3.35 9.99 11.72
C ALA A 361 3.13 11.16 12.69
N ALA A 362 1.93 11.76 12.73
CA ALA A 362 1.60 12.81 13.67
C ALA A 362 1.66 12.31 15.12
N LEU A 363 1.10 11.15 15.42
CA LEU A 363 1.20 10.52 16.74
C LEU A 363 2.66 10.29 17.16
N ARG A 364 3.51 9.79 16.25
CA ARG A 364 4.95 9.61 16.52
C ARG A 364 5.69 10.92 16.76
N SER A 365 5.30 12.00 16.07
CA SER A 365 5.95 13.30 16.22
C SER A 365 5.74 13.92 17.61
N VAL A 366 4.64 13.59 18.27
CA VAL A 366 4.24 14.11 19.60
C VAL A 366 4.65 13.15 20.71
N HIS A 367 4.29 11.87 20.58
CA HIS A 367 4.47 10.88 21.65
C HIS A 367 5.81 10.15 21.58
N GLY A 368 6.67 10.49 20.59
CA GLY A 368 7.95 9.84 20.38
C GLY A 368 7.83 8.48 19.67
N LYS A 369 8.99 7.82 19.52
CA LYS A 369 9.03 6.46 18.97
C LYS A 369 8.59 5.48 20.04
N PRO A 370 7.61 4.60 19.76
CA PRO A 370 7.26 3.54 20.68
C PRO A 370 8.49 2.68 20.98
N GLN A 371 8.74 2.42 22.25
CA GLN A 371 9.78 1.45 22.66
C GLN A 371 9.22 0.04 22.45
N GLY A 372 9.85 -0.77 21.61
CA GLY A 372 9.45 -2.15 21.33
C GLY A 372 8.27 -2.32 20.38
N ASN A 373 7.41 -3.31 20.67
CA ASN A 373 6.20 -3.65 19.87
C ASN A 373 4.99 -2.73 20.10
N ASP A 374 5.15 -1.62 20.79
CA ASP A 374 4.08 -0.67 21.16
C ASP A 374 3.66 0.23 19.99
N ASP A 375 3.43 -0.37 18.85
CA ASP A 375 2.96 0.37 17.68
C ASP A 375 1.45 0.66 17.80
N VAL A 376 1.05 1.82 17.31
CA VAL A 376 -0.36 2.21 17.25
C VAL A 376 -1.11 1.24 16.34
N SER A 377 -2.24 0.73 16.82
CA SER A 377 -3.08 -0.19 16.08
C SER A 377 -3.92 0.55 15.04
N SER A 378 -3.70 0.25 13.77
CA SER A 378 -4.56 0.72 12.68
C SER A 378 -6.02 0.32 12.87
N TYR A 379 -6.27 -0.85 13.48
CA TYR A 379 -7.61 -1.33 13.77
C TYR A 379 -8.37 -0.37 14.70
N TYR A 380 -7.76 0.05 15.81
CA TYR A 380 -8.43 0.99 16.73
C TYR A 380 -8.59 2.38 16.15
N LEU A 381 -7.65 2.83 15.30
CA LEU A 381 -7.82 4.09 14.56
C LEU A 381 -9.03 4.01 13.62
N ALA A 382 -9.13 2.97 12.82
CA ALA A 382 -10.25 2.78 11.90
C ALA A 382 -11.58 2.56 12.64
N LEU A 383 -11.56 1.88 13.78
CA LEU A 383 -12.76 1.68 14.59
C LEU A 383 -13.33 3.04 15.08
N GLU A 384 -12.48 3.94 15.55
CA GLU A 384 -12.93 5.28 15.95
C GLU A 384 -13.51 6.05 14.77
N ILE A 385 -12.85 6.00 13.61
CA ILE A 385 -13.35 6.64 12.38
C ILE A 385 -14.75 6.11 12.04
N ARG A 386 -14.93 4.80 11.98
CA ARG A 386 -16.21 4.16 11.66
C ARG A 386 -17.34 4.56 12.62
N GLN A 387 -17.05 4.66 13.91
CA GLN A 387 -18.05 4.95 14.92
C GLN A 387 -18.44 6.42 14.99
N THR A 388 -17.61 7.32 14.48
CA THR A 388 -17.76 8.77 14.74
C THR A 388 -17.99 9.56 13.46
N TYR A 389 -17.56 9.03 12.30
CA TYR A 389 -17.48 9.80 11.05
C TYR A 389 -18.82 10.44 10.65
N ASP A 390 -19.88 9.66 10.53
CA ASP A 390 -21.19 10.16 10.09
C ASP A 390 -21.75 11.23 11.04
N GLY A 391 -21.71 10.95 12.35
CA GLY A 391 -22.17 11.92 13.35
C GLY A 391 -21.34 13.21 13.33
N MET A 392 -20.04 13.11 13.11
CA MET A 392 -19.15 14.27 12.98
C MET A 392 -19.46 15.08 11.72
N MET A 393 -19.75 14.40 10.59
CA MET A 393 -20.10 15.07 9.33
C MET A 393 -21.46 15.81 9.41
N VAL A 394 -22.40 15.29 10.19
CA VAL A 394 -23.66 15.97 10.47
C VAL A 394 -23.43 17.20 11.35
N ALA A 395 -22.58 17.07 12.38
CA ALA A 395 -22.34 18.14 13.35
C ALA A 395 -21.41 19.26 12.83
N ILE A 396 -20.49 18.93 11.92
CA ILE A 396 -19.52 19.87 11.35
C ILE A 396 -19.76 19.98 9.84
N PRO A 397 -20.40 21.07 9.37
CA PRO A 397 -20.70 21.27 7.95
C PRO A 397 -19.46 21.28 7.05
N ALA A 398 -19.64 20.86 5.81
CA ALA A 398 -18.58 20.71 4.80
C ALA A 398 -17.65 21.96 4.67
N PRO A 399 -18.14 23.21 4.67
CA PRO A 399 -17.26 24.38 4.52
C PRO A 399 -16.18 24.50 5.59
N HIS A 400 -16.41 23.97 6.80
CA HIS A 400 -15.39 24.00 7.86
C HIS A 400 -14.19 23.10 7.56
N TRP A 401 -14.36 22.09 6.71
CA TRP A 401 -13.29 21.16 6.32
C TRP A 401 -12.44 21.66 5.15
N GLU A 402 -12.96 22.57 4.32
CA GLU A 402 -12.27 23.07 3.12
C GLU A 402 -10.91 23.71 3.44
N VAL A 403 -10.77 24.29 4.61
CA VAL A 403 -9.50 24.86 5.06
C VAL A 403 -8.34 23.89 5.01
N PHE A 404 -8.59 22.58 5.22
CA PHE A 404 -7.55 21.54 5.17
C PHE A 404 -7.02 21.30 3.75
N ARG A 405 -7.79 21.61 2.70
CA ARG A 405 -7.40 21.49 1.29
C ARG A 405 -6.26 22.45 0.95
N ALA A 406 -6.41 23.70 1.36
CA ALA A 406 -5.50 24.78 1.05
C ALA A 406 -4.25 24.86 1.94
N MET A 407 -4.20 24.12 3.04
CA MET A 407 -3.08 24.15 3.99
C MET A 407 -1.78 23.72 3.31
N SER A 408 -0.69 24.46 3.56
CA SER A 408 0.65 23.97 3.24
C SER A 408 0.96 22.70 4.07
N PRO A 409 1.90 21.85 3.61
CA PRO A 409 2.31 20.67 4.38
C PRO A 409 2.75 21.00 5.82
N ALA A 410 3.41 22.14 6.02
CA ALA A 410 3.88 22.59 7.32
C ALA A 410 2.70 23.05 8.22
N ALA A 411 1.72 23.75 7.66
CA ALA A 411 0.54 24.18 8.38
C ALA A 411 -0.30 22.97 8.82
N LEU A 412 -0.56 22.04 7.90
CA LEU A 412 -1.27 20.80 8.24
C LEU A 412 -0.53 19.97 9.29
N ALA A 413 0.80 19.86 9.19
CA ALA A 413 1.60 19.16 10.19
C ALA A 413 1.51 19.81 11.58
N ALA A 414 1.38 21.14 11.68
CA ALA A 414 1.17 21.84 12.94
C ALA A 414 -0.19 21.47 13.56
N VAL A 415 -1.27 21.58 12.78
CA VAL A 415 -2.62 21.16 13.20
C VAL A 415 -2.65 19.70 13.65
N LEU A 416 -2.05 18.82 12.86
CA LEU A 416 -2.01 17.39 13.19
C LEU A 416 -1.22 17.10 14.47
N ARG A 417 -0.18 17.89 14.82
CA ARG A 417 0.52 17.75 16.11
C ARG A 417 -0.36 18.16 17.28
N GLU A 418 -1.13 19.25 17.16
CA GLU A 418 -2.05 19.68 18.20
C GLU A 418 -3.14 18.64 18.44
N LEU A 419 -3.76 18.13 17.36
CA LEU A 419 -4.72 17.02 17.46
C LEU A 419 -4.08 15.77 18.07
N ALA A 420 -2.86 15.42 17.66
CA ALA A 420 -2.15 14.28 18.20
C ALA A 420 -1.82 14.42 19.69
N ALA A 421 -1.59 15.64 20.18
CA ALA A 421 -1.36 15.90 21.60
C ALA A 421 -2.60 15.61 22.46
N ALA A 422 -3.81 15.79 21.91
CA ALA A 422 -5.07 15.44 22.58
C ALA A 422 -5.34 13.92 22.62
N VAL A 423 -4.60 13.10 21.81
CA VAL A 423 -4.84 11.66 21.73
C VAL A 423 -4.32 10.94 22.99
N ARG A 424 -5.19 10.21 23.66
CA ARG A 424 -4.83 9.27 24.73
C ARG A 424 -4.28 7.98 24.13
N LEU A 425 -2.98 7.94 23.83
CA LEU A 425 -2.33 6.87 23.07
C LEU A 425 -2.59 5.45 23.60
N ALA A 426 -2.79 5.29 24.90
CA ALA A 426 -3.07 4.01 25.53
C ALA A 426 -4.30 3.28 24.94
N LYS A 427 -5.31 4.02 24.46
CA LYS A 427 -6.53 3.47 23.83
C LYS A 427 -6.24 2.77 22.49
N TYR A 428 -5.11 3.12 21.83
CA TYR A 428 -4.79 2.69 20.46
C TYR A 428 -3.58 1.75 20.40
N ARG A 429 -3.06 1.29 21.54
CA ARG A 429 -1.93 0.37 21.57
C ARG A 429 -2.31 -1.01 21.05
N LYS A 430 -1.39 -1.64 20.32
CA LYS A 430 -1.52 -3.06 19.95
C LYS A 430 -1.44 -3.91 21.21
N HIS A 431 -2.40 -4.78 21.43
CA HIS A 431 -2.29 -5.79 22.47
C HIS A 431 -1.19 -6.82 22.11
N PRO A 432 -0.37 -7.28 23.07
CA PRO A 432 0.57 -8.36 22.85
C PRO A 432 -0.19 -9.59 22.33
N ARG A 433 0.20 -10.10 21.17
CA ARG A 433 -0.35 -11.38 20.70
C ARG A 433 0.23 -12.49 21.57
N GLY A 434 -0.59 -13.43 21.99
CA GLY A 434 -0.14 -14.68 22.59
C GLY A 434 0.81 -15.45 21.66
N PRO A 435 1.46 -16.53 22.14
CA PRO A 435 2.36 -17.36 21.34
C PRO A 435 1.69 -17.73 20.01
N LYS A 436 2.39 -17.51 18.90
CA LYS A 436 1.87 -17.91 17.58
C LYS A 436 1.63 -19.43 17.61
N LYS A 437 0.38 -19.85 17.45
CA LYS A 437 0.08 -21.26 17.12
C LYS A 437 0.84 -21.59 15.84
N LYS A 438 1.51 -22.75 15.78
CA LYS A 438 2.11 -23.24 14.53
C LYS A 438 1.03 -23.15 13.44
N PRO A 439 1.28 -22.47 12.32
CA PRO A 439 0.32 -22.46 11.23
C PRO A 439 0.08 -23.91 10.81
N PRO A 440 -1.16 -24.30 10.47
CA PRO A 440 -1.42 -25.60 9.91
C PRO A 440 -0.50 -25.82 8.72
N ALA A 441 -0.01 -27.06 8.54
CA ALA A 441 0.74 -27.41 7.34
C ALA A 441 -0.05 -26.93 6.11
N ARG A 442 0.65 -26.33 5.13
CA ARG A 442 0.00 -25.99 3.85
C ARG A 442 -0.60 -27.30 3.31
N THR A 443 -1.89 -27.48 3.46
CA THR A 443 -2.62 -28.45 2.66
C THR A 443 -2.43 -28.02 1.22
N ALA A 444 -1.84 -28.92 0.40
CA ALA A 444 -1.89 -28.74 -1.04
C ALA A 444 -3.33 -28.35 -1.39
N TYR A 445 -3.50 -27.30 -2.20
CA TYR A 445 -4.80 -26.78 -2.59
C TYR A 445 -5.68 -27.95 -3.05
N LYS A 446 -6.49 -28.45 -2.12
CA LYS A 446 -7.53 -29.42 -2.43
C LYS A 446 -8.71 -28.63 -2.95
N ASN A 447 -8.94 -28.73 -4.26
CA ASN A 447 -10.19 -28.40 -4.94
C ASN A 447 -10.63 -26.93 -5.01
N GLY A 448 -9.76 -26.00 -5.18
CA GLY A 448 -10.19 -24.67 -5.56
C GLY A 448 -9.72 -24.37 -6.98
N SER A 449 -10.45 -24.79 -8.02
CA SER A 449 -10.25 -24.19 -9.32
C SER A 449 -10.57 -22.70 -9.17
N HIS A 450 -9.55 -21.85 -9.31
CA HIS A 450 -9.75 -20.42 -9.43
C HIS A 450 -9.95 -20.08 -10.90
N VAL A 451 -10.77 -19.07 -11.18
CA VAL A 451 -10.95 -18.54 -12.51
C VAL A 451 -10.67 -17.04 -12.51
N ALA A 452 -9.94 -16.57 -13.50
CA ALA A 452 -9.76 -15.13 -13.69
C ALA A 452 -11.01 -14.55 -14.34
N THR A 453 -11.73 -13.69 -13.63
CA THR A 453 -12.99 -13.07 -14.08
C THR A 453 -12.80 -12.34 -15.41
N ALA A 454 -11.70 -11.60 -15.59
CA ALA A 454 -11.39 -10.91 -16.84
C ALA A 454 -11.30 -11.86 -18.05
N ARG A 455 -10.78 -13.07 -17.88
CA ARG A 455 -10.71 -14.06 -18.98
C ARG A 455 -12.07 -14.57 -19.38
N LEU A 456 -12.99 -14.78 -18.40
CA LEU A 456 -14.36 -15.22 -18.70
C LEU A 456 -15.16 -14.13 -19.42
N ILE A 457 -15.00 -12.88 -19.02
CA ILE A 457 -15.64 -11.74 -19.69
C ILE A 457 -15.14 -11.62 -21.13
N ALA A 458 -13.83 -11.73 -21.36
CA ALA A 458 -13.24 -11.65 -22.70
C ALA A 458 -13.66 -12.80 -23.65
N GLN A 459 -13.99 -13.98 -23.14
CA GLN A 459 -14.48 -15.10 -23.94
C GLN A 459 -15.91 -14.91 -24.48
N ARG A 460 -16.64 -13.93 -23.98
CA ARG A 460 -18.04 -13.64 -24.38
C ARG A 460 -18.14 -12.52 -25.43
N GLN A 461 -17.10 -11.74 -25.62
CA GLN A 461 -16.98 -10.76 -26.70
C GLN A 461 -16.47 -11.42 -27.99
#